data_10e2c72ddbe03ee2d232e7f673750c6c
#
_entry.id   10e2c72ddbe03ee2d232e7f673750c6c
#
_cell.length_a   1.000
_cell.length_b   1.000
_cell.length_c   1.000
_cell.angle_alpha   90.00
_cell.angle_beta   90.00
_cell.angle_gamma   90.00
#
_symmetry.space_group_name_H-M   'P 1'
#
loop_
_entity.id
_entity.type
_entity.pdbx_description
1 polymer ?
#
loop_
_entity_poly.entity_id
_entity_poly.type
_entity_poly.pdbx_seq_one_letter_code
_entity_poly.pdbx_strand_id
1 'polypeptide(L)'
;MRLLLLVLFAVLLASPSAALAQGGGLDPASLLAPLENSWPTYSGDYSGRRYSMLTQVNTDNVQQLTLAWTRTLDSGMPALEGPSAPDFIGGEGDGDFTIPSQRIKGSILQVGDLLYVTAPDHVWALDVRDGGERWHYFWKTRGGPHIGNRGAALWRDLLIFETVDNYLVALDVKTGEERWHTEIASFDEQYFSTMAPIVIGDHLLVGTGNDLDAPGFLQSFDPATGALQWRFYTVPMSEDDPGIETWPSLDAAMHGGGQVWVPGSYDPETNYYIFGTGNPTPGYTGVARRGDNLFTCTLIAVDVDTGEMAWYFQTSPHDTHDWDSAQTPILIDGVIDGVPRKLVSTAARNGYFFTVDRVTGAHVVTKRYGATSNWASHIRESGSPNPHPSKEALIPGALVSPVEGGVANWQPPAFNPETGLFYTQENNGFNLLYLTDPDPRGSMGLGGKDRVTVGSGGNALSAIDYRTGDTIWRHAWPSGGGGGAGVLTTAGGLVFTGDGSGNFVAFDAANGDLLWHTRIGNISNAPQTYLIDGRQHVLVAAGQQLFAFVQY
;
A
#
# COMPACT_ATOMS: atom_id res chain seq x y z
N MET A 1 8.31 -45.95 -57.00
CA MET A 1 8.37 -44.50 -56.88
C MET A 1 7.09 -44.07 -56.14
N ARG A 2 7.15 -44.01 -54.80
CA ARG A 2 6.01 -43.58 -53.94
C ARG A 2 6.33 -42.19 -53.38
N LEU A 3 5.53 -41.19 -53.77
CA LEU A 3 5.61 -39.82 -53.27
C LEU A 3 4.98 -39.77 -51.88
N LEU A 4 5.77 -39.39 -50.85
CA LEU A 4 5.29 -39.06 -49.52
C LEU A 4 4.91 -37.56 -49.52
N LEU A 5 3.63 -37.25 -49.32
CA LEU A 5 3.16 -35.91 -49.00
C LEU A 5 3.32 -35.65 -47.50
N LEU A 6 4.21 -34.75 -47.13
CA LEU A 6 4.28 -34.17 -45.75
C LEU A 6 3.24 -33.04 -45.67
N VAL A 7 2.21 -33.27 -44.85
CA VAL A 7 1.26 -32.19 -44.45
C VAL A 7 1.82 -31.56 -43.20
N LEU A 8 2.30 -30.30 -43.32
CA LEU A 8 2.67 -29.47 -42.17
C LEU A 8 1.39 -28.92 -41.54
N PHE A 9 1.03 -29.38 -40.36
CA PHE A 9 0.04 -28.72 -39.50
C PHE A 9 0.72 -27.55 -38.80
N ALA A 10 0.44 -26.34 -39.24
CA ALA A 10 0.73 -25.11 -38.51
C ALA A 10 -0.31 -24.98 -37.38
N VAL A 11 0.07 -25.27 -36.16
CA VAL A 11 -0.70 -24.93 -34.96
C VAL A 11 -0.52 -23.43 -34.74
N LEU A 12 -1.52 -22.65 -35.15
CA LEU A 12 -1.68 -21.26 -34.72
C LEU A 12 -2.01 -21.31 -33.22
N LEU A 13 -1.01 -21.04 -32.39
CA LEU A 13 -1.21 -20.65 -31.00
C LEU A 13 -1.86 -19.25 -31.01
N ALA A 14 -3.19 -19.23 -30.96
CA ALA A 14 -3.93 -18.00 -30.66
C ALA A 14 -3.62 -17.67 -29.18
N SER A 15 -2.78 -16.66 -28.94
CA SER A 15 -2.68 -16.03 -27.64
C SER A 15 -4.08 -15.53 -27.26
N PRO A 16 -4.59 -15.81 -26.04
CA PRO A 16 -5.83 -15.19 -25.61
C PRO A 16 -5.55 -13.69 -25.45
N SER A 17 -5.93 -12.89 -26.43
CA SER A 17 -6.07 -11.45 -26.24
C SER A 17 -7.11 -11.27 -25.14
N ALA A 18 -6.71 -10.81 -23.96
CA ALA A 18 -7.62 -10.38 -22.92
C ALA A 18 -8.55 -9.34 -23.55
N ALA A 19 -9.80 -9.73 -23.76
CA ALA A 19 -10.82 -8.82 -24.24
C ALA A 19 -11.09 -7.82 -23.10
N LEU A 20 -10.39 -6.67 -23.14
CA LEU A 20 -10.76 -5.50 -22.36
C LEU A 20 -12.21 -5.18 -22.74
N ALA A 21 -13.12 -5.26 -21.77
CA ALA A 21 -14.50 -4.88 -21.98
C ALA A 21 -14.50 -3.41 -22.46
N GLN A 22 -14.99 -3.14 -23.67
CA GLN A 22 -15.17 -1.77 -24.15
C GLN A 22 -16.06 -1.04 -23.14
N GLY A 23 -15.48 -0.12 -22.35
CA GLY A 23 -16.23 0.71 -21.42
C GLY A 23 -15.80 0.69 -19.96
N GLY A 24 -14.52 0.44 -19.64
CA GLY A 24 -13.96 0.67 -18.29
C GLY A 24 -14.14 -0.45 -17.25
N GLY A 25 -14.80 -1.56 -17.59
CA GLY A 25 -14.93 -2.73 -16.73
C GLY A 25 -13.73 -3.66 -16.81
N LEU A 26 -13.55 -4.53 -15.81
CA LEU A 26 -12.42 -5.45 -15.66
C LEU A 26 -12.91 -6.87 -15.37
N ASP A 27 -12.48 -7.85 -16.18
CA ASP A 27 -12.57 -9.26 -15.79
C ASP A 27 -11.52 -9.56 -14.70
N PRO A 28 -11.90 -9.99 -13.48
CA PRO A 28 -10.95 -10.29 -12.41
C PRO A 28 -9.90 -11.33 -12.80
N ALA A 29 -10.21 -12.26 -13.69
CA ALA A 29 -9.25 -13.25 -14.19
C ALA A 29 -8.08 -12.60 -14.96
N SER A 30 -8.26 -11.41 -15.51
CA SER A 30 -7.19 -10.68 -16.20
C SER A 30 -6.09 -10.18 -15.25
N LEU A 31 -6.38 -10.03 -13.96
CA LEU A 31 -5.40 -9.64 -12.94
C LEU A 31 -4.36 -10.72 -12.64
N LEU A 32 -4.59 -11.97 -13.09
CA LEU A 32 -3.60 -13.06 -13.01
C LEU A 32 -2.55 -12.98 -14.13
N ALA A 33 -2.80 -12.18 -15.17
CA ALA A 33 -1.84 -11.98 -16.24
C ALA A 33 -0.74 -10.97 -15.83
N PRO A 34 0.46 -11.05 -16.43
CA PRO A 34 1.50 -10.03 -16.23
C PRO A 34 0.98 -8.63 -16.61
N LEU A 35 1.45 -7.62 -15.89
CA LEU A 35 1.13 -6.22 -16.13
C LEU A 35 1.71 -5.76 -17.48
N GLU A 36 0.84 -5.40 -18.45
CA GLU A 36 1.26 -4.95 -19.77
C GLU A 36 1.02 -3.43 -19.95
N ASN A 37 -0.17 -3.08 -20.43
CA ASN A 37 -0.47 -1.73 -20.95
C ASN A 37 -1.37 -0.90 -20.03
N SER A 38 -1.85 -1.45 -18.93
CA SER A 38 -2.83 -0.83 -18.03
C SER A 38 -2.33 -0.82 -16.59
N TRP A 39 -3.11 -0.23 -15.68
CA TRP A 39 -2.84 -0.23 -14.23
C TRP A 39 -4.14 -0.61 -13.48
N PRO A 40 -4.55 -1.89 -13.53
CA PRO A 40 -5.91 -2.30 -13.17
C PRO A 40 -6.14 -2.54 -11.68
N THR A 41 -5.10 -2.58 -10.85
CA THR A 41 -5.19 -2.76 -9.40
C THR A 41 -4.15 -1.92 -8.66
N TYR A 42 -4.18 -1.91 -7.34
CA TYR A 42 -3.38 -1.03 -6.46
C TYR A 42 -1.89 -0.97 -6.82
N SER A 43 -1.24 -2.09 -7.02
CA SER A 43 0.19 -2.16 -7.39
C SER A 43 0.45 -2.42 -8.88
N GLY A 44 -0.60 -2.35 -9.69
CA GLY A 44 -0.58 -2.72 -11.11
C GLY A 44 -0.93 -4.18 -11.32
N ASP A 45 -0.28 -5.08 -10.60
CA ASP A 45 -0.58 -6.51 -10.53
C ASP A 45 -0.66 -6.99 -9.06
N TYR A 46 -0.89 -8.27 -8.85
CA TYR A 46 -1.00 -8.89 -7.53
C TYR A 46 0.33 -9.03 -6.76
N SER A 47 1.47 -8.88 -7.43
CA SER A 47 2.79 -9.16 -6.84
C SER A 47 3.29 -8.07 -5.88
N GLY A 48 2.68 -6.89 -5.87
CA GLY A 48 3.17 -5.73 -5.12
C GLY A 48 4.40 -5.05 -5.72
N ARG A 49 4.95 -5.55 -6.84
CA ARG A 49 6.25 -5.09 -7.39
C ARG A 49 6.24 -3.68 -7.96
N ARG A 50 5.07 -3.17 -8.36
CA ARG A 50 4.97 -1.88 -9.07
C ARG A 50 5.99 -1.78 -10.21
N TYR A 51 6.09 -2.85 -10.98
CA TYR A 51 7.00 -3.02 -12.10
C TYR A 51 6.21 -3.10 -13.41
N SER A 52 6.47 -2.18 -14.32
CA SER A 52 5.84 -2.16 -15.64
C SER A 52 6.76 -2.73 -16.71
N MET A 53 6.21 -3.55 -17.61
CA MET A 53 6.92 -4.09 -18.77
C MET A 53 7.14 -3.07 -19.90
N LEU A 54 6.62 -1.86 -19.76
CA LEU A 54 6.73 -0.81 -20.79
C LEU A 54 8.18 -0.28 -20.89
N THR A 55 8.68 -0.14 -22.11
CA THR A 55 10.07 0.24 -22.43
C THR A 55 10.18 1.45 -23.36
N GLN A 56 9.07 2.05 -23.79
CA GLN A 56 9.13 3.23 -24.67
C GLN A 56 9.89 4.38 -23.99
N VAL A 57 9.62 4.60 -22.69
CA VAL A 57 10.41 5.50 -21.85
C VAL A 57 11.47 4.66 -21.14
N ASN A 58 12.73 5.00 -21.38
CA ASN A 58 13.89 4.23 -20.89
C ASN A 58 15.07 5.16 -20.54
N THR A 59 16.18 4.59 -20.10
CA THR A 59 17.38 5.32 -19.67
C THR A 59 17.96 6.23 -20.75
N ASP A 60 17.82 5.88 -22.05
CA ASP A 60 18.41 6.64 -23.15
C ASP A 60 17.59 7.87 -23.54
N ASN A 61 16.28 7.90 -23.20
CA ASN A 61 15.36 8.90 -23.72
C ASN A 61 14.48 9.59 -22.65
N VAL A 62 14.59 9.22 -21.39
CA VAL A 62 13.76 9.80 -20.31
C VAL A 62 13.90 11.33 -20.19
N GLN A 63 15.01 11.92 -20.63
CA GLN A 63 15.21 13.38 -20.69
C GLN A 63 14.23 14.08 -21.65
N GLN A 64 13.58 13.33 -22.55
CA GLN A 64 12.60 13.85 -23.50
C GLN A 64 11.17 13.81 -22.97
N LEU A 65 10.95 13.35 -21.71
CA LEU A 65 9.65 13.40 -21.08
C LEU A 65 9.17 14.85 -20.92
N THR A 66 7.96 15.11 -21.44
CA THR A 66 7.29 16.39 -21.35
C THR A 66 5.87 16.23 -20.80
N LEU A 67 5.33 17.30 -20.24
CA LEU A 67 3.96 17.32 -19.73
C LEU A 67 2.96 17.21 -20.89
N ALA A 68 2.11 16.18 -20.86
CA ALA A 68 1.02 15.99 -21.80
C ALA A 68 -0.22 16.77 -21.36
N TRP A 69 -0.63 16.56 -20.11
CA TRP A 69 -1.78 17.24 -19.52
C TRP A 69 -1.68 17.31 -18.00
N THR A 70 -2.50 18.18 -17.41
CA THR A 70 -2.67 18.29 -15.96
C THR A 70 -4.13 18.53 -15.60
N ARG A 71 -4.59 18.01 -14.48
CA ARG A 71 -5.96 18.16 -13.98
C ARG A 71 -5.95 18.40 -12.47
N THR A 72 -6.63 19.43 -12.02
CA THR A 72 -6.91 19.66 -10.58
C THR A 72 -8.24 19.01 -10.22
N LEU A 73 -8.25 18.25 -9.13
CA LEU A 73 -9.43 17.64 -8.53
C LEU A 73 -9.65 18.22 -7.15
N ASP A 74 -10.77 18.91 -6.95
CA ASP A 74 -11.11 19.46 -5.64
C ASP A 74 -11.69 18.36 -4.75
N SER A 75 -10.95 17.97 -3.73
CA SER A 75 -11.32 16.93 -2.75
C SER A 75 -11.85 17.51 -1.43
N GLY A 76 -12.22 18.78 -1.42
CA GLY A 76 -12.93 19.42 -0.30
C GLY A 76 -14.43 19.19 -0.39
N MET A 77 -15.18 19.78 0.55
CA MET A 77 -16.64 19.73 0.50
C MET A 77 -17.15 20.36 -0.79
N PRO A 78 -17.81 19.60 -1.69
CA PRO A 78 -18.34 20.17 -2.94
C PRO A 78 -19.62 20.96 -2.70
N ALA A 79 -19.97 21.81 -3.66
CA ALA A 79 -21.34 22.30 -3.75
C ALA A 79 -22.27 21.12 -4.05
N LEU A 80 -23.33 20.95 -3.26
CA LEU A 80 -24.24 19.83 -3.44
C LEU A 80 -25.33 20.09 -4.50
N GLU A 81 -25.40 21.34 -5.00
CA GLU A 81 -26.34 21.77 -6.04
C GLU A 81 -25.67 22.69 -7.04
N GLY A 82 -26.19 22.74 -8.27
CA GLY A 82 -25.73 23.64 -9.32
C GLY A 82 -24.68 23.00 -10.25
N PRO A 83 -24.09 23.78 -11.16
CA PRO A 83 -23.27 23.25 -12.26
C PRO A 83 -21.90 22.67 -11.84
N SER A 84 -21.50 22.88 -10.57
CA SER A 84 -20.26 22.34 -10.01
C SER A 84 -20.52 21.22 -9.00
N ALA A 85 -21.76 20.76 -8.87
CA ALA A 85 -22.09 19.62 -8.04
C ALA A 85 -21.55 18.32 -8.65
N PRO A 86 -21.23 17.31 -7.81
CA PRO A 86 -20.98 15.96 -8.30
C PRO A 86 -22.17 15.41 -9.10
N ASP A 87 -21.89 14.55 -10.08
CA ASP A 87 -22.96 13.92 -10.88
C ASP A 87 -23.86 13.02 -10.01
N PHE A 88 -23.24 12.38 -9.01
CA PHE A 88 -23.94 11.52 -8.05
C PHE A 88 -23.51 11.84 -6.63
N ILE A 89 -24.48 11.84 -5.72
CA ILE A 89 -24.29 12.07 -4.29
C ILE A 89 -24.96 10.93 -3.55
N GLY A 90 -24.17 10.12 -2.86
CA GLY A 90 -24.63 9.07 -1.95
C GLY A 90 -24.32 9.40 -0.49
N GLY A 91 -24.41 8.39 0.37
CA GLY A 91 -23.94 8.46 1.75
C GLY A 91 -25.03 8.61 2.81
N GLU A 92 -24.65 8.22 4.01
CA GLU A 92 -25.52 8.13 5.19
C GLU A 92 -25.44 9.36 6.12
N GLY A 93 -24.52 10.30 5.82
CA GLY A 93 -24.40 11.55 6.59
C GLY A 93 -25.46 12.57 6.21
N ASP A 94 -25.67 13.55 7.09
CA ASP A 94 -26.58 14.68 6.88
C ASP A 94 -25.98 15.82 6.01
N GLY A 95 -24.67 15.77 5.76
CA GLY A 95 -23.94 16.75 4.95
C GLY A 95 -23.48 17.99 5.70
N ASP A 96 -23.60 18.02 7.02
CA ASP A 96 -23.24 19.17 7.85
C ASP A 96 -21.73 19.25 8.20
N PHE A 97 -20.91 18.36 7.63
CA PHE A 97 -19.47 18.35 7.87
C PHE A 97 -18.70 19.25 6.91
N THR A 98 -17.72 19.98 7.45
CA THR A 98 -16.71 20.64 6.64
C THR A 98 -15.58 19.65 6.35
N ILE A 99 -15.47 19.22 5.10
CA ILE A 99 -14.42 18.30 4.65
C ILE A 99 -13.24 19.16 4.15
N PRO A 100 -12.07 19.08 4.81
CA PRO A 100 -10.89 19.79 4.31
C PRO A 100 -10.37 19.13 3.04
N SER A 101 -9.90 19.93 2.09
CA SER A 101 -9.24 19.41 0.89
C SER A 101 -8.08 18.48 1.24
N GLN A 102 -8.09 17.28 0.68
CA GLN A 102 -7.11 16.24 0.92
C GLN A 102 -6.19 16.06 -0.29
N ARG A 103 -5.02 15.48 -0.05
CA ARG A 103 -4.10 15.07 -1.12
C ARG A 103 -4.57 13.75 -1.72
N ILE A 104 -4.40 13.60 -3.03
CA ILE A 104 -4.56 12.32 -3.71
C ILE A 104 -3.42 11.40 -3.26
N LYS A 105 -3.73 10.40 -2.45
CA LYS A 105 -2.77 9.40 -1.92
C LYS A 105 -2.94 8.05 -2.56
N GLY A 106 -4.09 7.82 -3.21
CA GLY A 106 -4.49 6.55 -3.79
C GLY A 106 -3.71 6.16 -5.02
N SER A 107 -3.68 4.86 -5.28
CA SER A 107 -3.32 4.34 -6.59
C SER A 107 -4.45 4.69 -7.56
N ILE A 108 -4.09 5.25 -8.71
CA ILE A 108 -5.04 5.63 -9.76
C ILE A 108 -5.18 4.42 -10.68
N LEU A 109 -6.37 3.84 -10.76
CA LEU A 109 -6.59 2.71 -11.65
C LEU A 109 -6.73 3.20 -13.09
N GLN A 110 -6.11 2.49 -14.04
CA GLN A 110 -6.24 2.77 -15.45
C GLN A 110 -6.68 1.50 -16.19
N VAL A 111 -7.88 1.56 -16.80
CA VAL A 111 -8.44 0.47 -17.61
C VAL A 111 -9.16 1.06 -18.84
N GLY A 112 -8.79 0.60 -20.01
CA GLY A 112 -9.32 1.13 -21.26
C GLY A 112 -9.03 2.63 -21.40
N ASP A 113 -10.07 3.41 -21.62
CA ASP A 113 -10.00 4.86 -21.82
C ASP A 113 -10.15 5.69 -20.53
N LEU A 114 -10.23 5.02 -19.35
CA LEU A 114 -10.58 5.67 -18.10
C LEU A 114 -9.46 5.58 -17.05
N LEU A 115 -9.34 6.67 -16.29
CA LEU A 115 -8.64 6.75 -15.02
C LEU A 115 -9.67 6.85 -13.90
N TYR A 116 -9.52 6.03 -12.85
CA TYR A 116 -10.32 6.14 -11.63
C TYR A 116 -9.45 6.68 -10.50
N VAL A 117 -9.85 7.84 -9.99
CA VAL A 117 -9.11 8.58 -8.96
C VAL A 117 -9.96 8.66 -7.71
N THR A 118 -9.37 8.40 -6.54
CA THR A 118 -10.05 8.52 -5.26
C THR A 118 -9.38 9.55 -4.35
N ALA A 119 -10.18 10.22 -3.55
CA ALA A 119 -9.79 10.92 -2.33
C ALA A 119 -10.83 10.60 -1.25
N PRO A 120 -10.60 10.94 0.03
CA PRO A 120 -11.64 10.76 1.03
C PRO A 120 -12.98 11.32 0.55
N ASP A 121 -14.01 10.45 0.55
CA ASP A 121 -15.38 10.73 0.13
C ASP A 121 -15.61 11.09 -1.36
N HIS A 122 -14.57 11.05 -2.19
CA HIS A 122 -14.66 11.37 -3.61
C HIS A 122 -14.15 10.26 -4.52
N VAL A 123 -14.84 10.07 -5.64
CA VAL A 123 -14.39 9.24 -6.76
C VAL A 123 -14.64 9.95 -8.08
N TRP A 124 -13.62 10.00 -8.93
CA TRP A 124 -13.72 10.53 -10.28
C TRP A 124 -13.36 9.47 -11.32
N ALA A 125 -14.09 9.44 -12.44
CA ALA A 125 -13.62 8.84 -13.67
C ALA A 125 -13.21 9.95 -14.66
N LEU A 126 -11.99 9.82 -15.19
CA LEU A 126 -11.41 10.80 -16.10
C LEU A 126 -11.05 10.13 -17.42
N ASP A 127 -11.10 10.88 -18.52
CA ASP A 127 -10.50 10.43 -19.77
C ASP A 127 -8.99 10.33 -19.63
N VAL A 128 -8.42 9.21 -20.02
CA VAL A 128 -6.99 8.91 -19.89
C VAL A 128 -6.10 9.80 -20.76
N ARG A 129 -6.65 10.42 -21.83
CA ARG A 129 -5.89 11.20 -22.83
C ARG A 129 -5.64 12.63 -22.42
N ASP A 130 -6.60 13.24 -21.71
CA ASP A 130 -6.57 14.67 -21.39
C ASP A 130 -6.98 15.02 -19.95
N GLY A 131 -7.35 14.03 -19.13
CA GLY A 131 -7.85 14.22 -17.78
C GLY A 131 -9.25 14.81 -17.73
N GLY A 132 -10.00 14.83 -18.84
CA GLY A 132 -11.39 15.30 -18.88
C GLY A 132 -12.29 14.44 -18.00
N GLU A 133 -13.09 15.08 -17.13
CA GLU A 133 -14.01 14.41 -16.24
C GLU A 133 -15.15 13.75 -17.02
N ARG A 134 -15.42 12.50 -16.69
CA ARG A 134 -16.51 11.70 -17.25
C ARG A 134 -17.68 11.63 -16.29
N TRP A 135 -17.38 11.44 -15.02
CA TRP A 135 -18.32 11.52 -13.91
C TRP A 135 -17.57 11.74 -12.59
N HIS A 136 -18.30 12.28 -11.59
CA HIS A 136 -17.85 12.51 -10.24
C HIS A 136 -18.91 12.03 -9.25
N TYR A 137 -18.51 11.15 -8.33
CA TYR A 137 -19.32 10.67 -7.21
C TYR A 137 -18.81 11.26 -5.89
N PHE A 138 -19.73 11.69 -5.03
CA PHE A 138 -19.44 12.18 -3.69
C PHE A 138 -20.25 11.43 -2.64
N TRP A 139 -19.57 10.95 -1.60
CA TRP A 139 -20.18 10.29 -0.45
C TRP A 139 -20.36 11.30 0.69
N LYS A 140 -21.61 11.49 1.19
CA LYS A 140 -21.89 12.25 2.40
C LYS A 140 -21.54 11.42 3.62
N THR A 141 -20.38 11.65 4.20
CA THR A 141 -19.87 10.94 5.36
C THR A 141 -20.62 11.31 6.65
N ARG A 142 -20.72 10.37 7.57
CA ARG A 142 -21.14 10.61 8.96
C ARG A 142 -20.03 11.28 9.80
N GLY A 143 -18.80 11.39 9.28
CA GLY A 143 -17.62 11.93 9.94
C GLY A 143 -16.44 10.98 9.83
N GLY A 144 -15.47 11.12 10.74
CA GLY A 144 -14.28 10.28 10.81
C GLY A 144 -12.98 10.98 10.40
N PRO A 145 -11.83 10.34 10.63
CA PRO A 145 -10.50 10.90 10.32
C PRO A 145 -10.23 10.91 8.81
N HIS A 146 -10.26 12.09 8.18
CA HIS A 146 -9.97 12.26 6.74
C HIS A 146 -8.46 12.25 6.44
N ILE A 147 -7.75 11.21 6.87
CA ILE A 147 -6.29 11.13 6.69
C ILE A 147 -5.86 10.64 5.30
N GLY A 148 -6.76 10.07 4.53
CA GLY A 148 -6.51 9.63 3.16
C GLY A 148 -7.44 8.50 2.70
N ASN A 149 -7.49 8.29 1.39
CA ASN A 149 -8.02 7.11 0.73
C ASN A 149 -6.91 6.57 -0.19
N ARG A 150 -6.67 5.26 -0.21
CA ARG A 150 -5.54 4.64 -0.93
C ARG A 150 -5.89 4.09 -2.28
N GLY A 151 -7.17 4.16 -2.68
CA GLY A 151 -7.60 3.71 -4.01
C GLY A 151 -8.92 2.96 -3.99
N ALA A 152 -9.22 2.35 -5.11
CA ALA A 152 -10.40 1.55 -5.35
C ALA A 152 -10.02 0.19 -5.96
N ALA A 153 -10.99 -0.69 -6.12
CA ALA A 153 -10.88 -1.95 -6.85
C ALA A 153 -11.87 -1.99 -8.01
N LEU A 154 -11.54 -2.74 -9.05
CA LEU A 154 -12.43 -3.01 -10.19
C LEU A 154 -12.83 -4.48 -10.19
N TRP A 155 -14.13 -4.72 -10.33
CA TRP A 155 -14.69 -6.05 -10.53
C TRP A 155 -15.81 -5.98 -11.56
N ARG A 156 -15.59 -6.59 -12.73
CA ARG A 156 -16.52 -6.54 -13.87
C ARG A 156 -16.90 -5.11 -14.23
N ASP A 157 -18.16 -4.72 -14.05
CA ASP A 157 -18.70 -3.38 -14.31
C ASP A 157 -18.81 -2.52 -13.05
N LEU A 158 -18.18 -2.91 -11.96
CA LEU A 158 -18.18 -2.19 -10.68
C LEU A 158 -16.80 -1.61 -10.33
N LEU A 159 -16.80 -0.38 -9.85
CA LEU A 159 -15.72 0.27 -9.12
C LEU A 159 -16.09 0.30 -7.64
N ILE A 160 -15.25 -0.26 -6.78
CA ILE A 160 -15.55 -0.41 -5.35
C ILE A 160 -14.49 0.30 -4.52
N PHE A 161 -14.91 1.16 -3.59
CA PHE A 161 -14.02 1.93 -2.72
C PHE A 161 -14.51 1.94 -1.28
N GLU A 162 -13.62 2.28 -0.33
CA GLU A 162 -13.94 2.47 1.08
C GLU A 162 -14.18 3.95 1.37
N THR A 163 -15.20 4.24 2.17
CA THR A 163 -15.45 5.60 2.69
C THR A 163 -14.80 5.80 4.05
N VAL A 164 -14.59 7.06 4.44
CA VAL A 164 -13.96 7.40 5.72
C VAL A 164 -14.78 6.88 6.91
N ASP A 165 -16.10 6.93 6.82
CA ASP A 165 -17.05 6.43 7.83
C ASP A 165 -17.41 4.94 7.67
N ASN A 166 -16.50 4.20 7.00
CA ASN A 166 -16.41 2.75 7.07
C ASN A 166 -17.50 1.99 6.29
N TYR A 167 -17.83 2.50 5.08
CA TYR A 167 -18.63 1.78 4.09
C TYR A 167 -17.79 1.30 2.92
N LEU A 168 -18.21 0.16 2.35
CA LEU A 168 -17.89 -0.21 0.97
C LEU A 168 -19.00 0.35 0.07
N VAL A 169 -18.60 1.01 -1.01
CA VAL A 169 -19.52 1.56 -2.01
C VAL A 169 -19.13 1.05 -3.38
N ALA A 170 -20.08 0.48 -4.11
CA ALA A 170 -19.90 0.01 -5.47
C ALA A 170 -20.63 0.93 -6.46
N LEU A 171 -19.88 1.41 -7.43
CA LEU A 171 -20.34 2.31 -8.48
C LEU A 171 -20.30 1.60 -9.83
N ASP A 172 -21.23 1.92 -10.72
CA ASP A 172 -21.14 1.55 -12.13
C ASP A 172 -19.93 2.26 -12.77
N VAL A 173 -19.02 1.50 -13.38
CA VAL A 173 -17.78 2.05 -13.96
C VAL A 173 -18.00 3.07 -15.06
N LYS A 174 -19.14 3.00 -15.80
CA LYS A 174 -19.42 3.87 -16.93
C LYS A 174 -20.13 5.15 -16.54
N THR A 175 -21.07 5.02 -15.60
CA THR A 175 -21.96 6.12 -15.23
C THR A 175 -21.58 6.80 -13.92
N GLY A 176 -20.92 6.10 -13.00
CA GLY A 176 -20.68 6.55 -11.61
C GLY A 176 -21.89 6.38 -10.71
N GLU A 177 -23.01 5.80 -11.20
CA GLU A 177 -24.18 5.55 -10.39
C GLU A 177 -23.93 4.47 -9.34
N GLU A 178 -24.38 4.70 -8.13
CA GLU A 178 -24.26 3.74 -7.03
C GLU A 178 -25.13 2.51 -7.29
N ARG A 179 -24.54 1.31 -7.12
CA ARG A 179 -25.21 0.01 -7.25
C ARG A 179 -25.56 -0.59 -5.91
N TRP A 180 -24.65 -0.48 -4.94
CA TRP A 180 -24.84 -0.94 -3.58
C TRP A 180 -23.82 -0.29 -2.64
N HIS A 181 -24.15 -0.23 -1.35
CA HIS A 181 -23.16 0.01 -0.29
C HIS A 181 -23.43 -0.90 0.90
N THR A 182 -22.39 -1.14 1.73
CA THR A 182 -22.49 -1.94 2.94
C THR A 182 -21.48 -1.46 3.98
N GLU A 183 -21.86 -1.51 5.26
CA GLU A 183 -20.97 -1.14 6.36
C GLU A 183 -19.91 -2.22 6.60
N ILE A 184 -18.63 -1.82 6.70
CA ILE A 184 -17.48 -2.71 6.97
C ILE A 184 -17.45 -3.09 8.45
N ALA A 185 -17.57 -2.11 9.32
CA ALA A 185 -17.63 -2.24 10.78
C ALA A 185 -18.35 -1.04 11.37
N SER A 186 -18.80 -1.17 12.63
CA SER A 186 -19.58 -0.14 13.31
C SER A 186 -18.81 1.19 13.43
N PHE A 187 -19.37 2.25 12.87
CA PHE A 187 -18.85 3.61 13.05
C PHE A 187 -18.92 4.06 14.52
N ASP A 188 -19.90 3.60 15.28
CA ASP A 188 -20.05 3.91 16.71
C ASP A 188 -18.92 3.31 17.56
N GLU A 189 -18.28 2.23 17.09
CA GLU A 189 -17.05 1.65 17.67
C GLU A 189 -15.80 2.36 17.21
N GLN A 190 -15.95 3.51 16.52
CA GLN A 190 -14.90 4.41 16.06
C GLN A 190 -14.00 3.85 14.94
N TYR A 191 -14.40 2.76 14.29
CA TYR A 191 -13.72 2.31 13.08
C TYR A 191 -13.86 3.34 11.97
N PHE A 192 -12.81 3.47 11.18
CA PHE A 192 -12.78 4.25 9.95
C PHE A 192 -11.98 3.50 8.89
N SER A 193 -12.06 3.90 7.63
CA SER A 193 -11.37 3.19 6.56
C SER A 193 -10.46 4.09 5.75
N THR A 194 -9.33 3.52 5.32
CA THR A 194 -8.34 4.20 4.47
C THR A 194 -7.71 3.28 3.44
N MET A 195 -7.96 1.97 3.49
CA MET A 195 -7.36 0.98 2.61
C MET A 195 -7.93 1.11 1.18
N ALA A 196 -7.18 0.68 0.17
CA ALA A 196 -7.73 0.36 -1.13
C ALA A 196 -8.20 -1.10 -1.09
N PRO A 197 -9.46 -1.42 -1.41
CA PRO A 197 -9.93 -2.79 -1.53
C PRO A 197 -9.13 -3.57 -2.58
N ILE A 198 -8.99 -4.88 -2.40
CA ILE A 198 -8.34 -5.76 -3.38
C ILE A 198 -9.33 -6.85 -3.81
N VAL A 199 -9.56 -6.95 -5.11
CA VAL A 199 -10.36 -8.02 -5.70
C VAL A 199 -9.47 -9.21 -6.06
N ILE A 200 -9.86 -10.41 -5.64
CA ILE A 200 -9.23 -11.68 -6.01
C ILE A 200 -10.35 -12.66 -6.37
N GLY A 201 -10.56 -12.91 -7.66
CA GLY A 201 -11.70 -13.70 -8.11
C GLY A 201 -13.05 -13.09 -7.70
N ASP A 202 -13.80 -13.80 -6.88
CA ASP A 202 -15.08 -13.35 -6.31
C ASP A 202 -14.94 -12.96 -4.81
N HIS A 203 -13.73 -12.59 -4.39
CA HIS A 203 -13.42 -12.06 -3.06
C HIS A 203 -12.99 -10.60 -3.15
N LEU A 204 -13.59 -9.74 -2.33
CA LEU A 204 -13.21 -8.34 -2.13
C LEU A 204 -12.62 -8.19 -0.74
N LEU A 205 -11.29 -8.05 -0.65
CA LEU A 205 -10.56 -7.98 0.61
C LEU A 205 -10.45 -6.54 1.10
N VAL A 206 -10.82 -6.31 2.35
CA VAL A 206 -10.84 -4.99 2.99
C VAL A 206 -10.36 -5.06 4.44
N GLY A 207 -9.78 -3.97 4.91
CA GLY A 207 -9.43 -3.75 6.31
C GLY A 207 -10.08 -2.47 6.85
N THR A 208 -9.39 -1.81 7.77
CA THR A 208 -9.87 -0.56 8.39
C THR A 208 -8.76 0.49 8.43
N GLY A 209 -9.01 1.62 9.11
CA GLY A 209 -7.97 2.59 9.45
C GLY A 209 -7.07 2.12 10.59
N ASN A 210 -5.94 2.78 10.78
CA ASN A 210 -4.93 2.44 11.78
C ASN A 210 -5.22 3.04 13.17
N ASP A 211 -4.42 2.62 14.16
CA ASP A 211 -4.30 3.21 15.51
C ASP A 211 -5.56 3.13 16.38
N LEU A 212 -6.41 2.12 16.18
CA LEU A 212 -7.65 1.97 16.95
C LEU A 212 -7.42 1.16 18.22
N ASP A 213 -8.07 1.59 19.31
CA ASP A 213 -8.23 0.84 20.56
C ASP A 213 -9.37 -0.20 20.42
N ALA A 214 -9.22 -1.06 19.42
CA ALA A 214 -10.19 -2.07 19.01
C ALA A 214 -9.46 -3.18 18.24
N PRO A 215 -10.03 -4.41 18.16
CA PRO A 215 -9.39 -5.49 17.42
C PRO A 215 -9.29 -5.19 15.93
N GLY A 216 -8.10 -5.34 15.36
CA GLY A 216 -7.89 -5.28 13.92
C GLY A 216 -8.45 -6.52 13.22
N PHE A 217 -8.77 -6.39 11.93
CA PHE A 217 -9.24 -7.49 11.10
C PHE A 217 -8.99 -7.27 9.61
N LEU A 218 -9.04 -8.37 8.86
CA LEU A 218 -9.20 -8.44 7.42
C LEU A 218 -10.54 -9.13 7.14
N GLN A 219 -11.28 -8.64 6.14
CA GLN A 219 -12.56 -9.22 5.73
C GLN A 219 -12.57 -9.51 4.24
N SER A 220 -13.36 -10.50 3.83
CA SER A 220 -13.76 -10.73 2.45
C SER A 220 -15.24 -10.49 2.28
N PHE A 221 -15.59 -9.77 1.22
CA PHE A 221 -16.96 -9.54 0.79
C PHE A 221 -17.17 -10.09 -0.62
N ASP A 222 -18.39 -10.48 -0.93
CA ASP A 222 -18.84 -10.76 -2.30
C ASP A 222 -18.89 -9.43 -3.08
N PRO A 223 -18.08 -9.24 -4.13
CA PRO A 223 -18.03 -7.95 -4.85
C PRO A 223 -19.30 -7.64 -5.64
N ALA A 224 -20.14 -8.64 -5.93
CA ALA A 224 -21.40 -8.42 -6.62
C ALA A 224 -22.50 -7.84 -5.73
N THR A 225 -22.48 -8.18 -4.43
CA THR A 225 -23.58 -7.92 -3.50
C THR A 225 -23.19 -7.13 -2.26
N GLY A 226 -21.89 -7.04 -1.94
CA GLY A 226 -21.41 -6.49 -0.68
C GLY A 226 -21.67 -7.39 0.54
N ALA A 227 -22.03 -8.66 0.33
CA ALA A 227 -22.25 -9.59 1.44
C ALA A 227 -20.92 -10.06 2.05
N LEU A 228 -20.82 -10.03 3.38
CA LEU A 228 -19.64 -10.54 4.10
C LEU A 228 -19.52 -12.06 3.87
N GLN A 229 -18.31 -12.51 3.46
CA GLN A 229 -17.99 -13.92 3.27
C GLN A 229 -17.27 -14.51 4.49
N TRP A 230 -16.20 -13.83 4.95
CA TRP A 230 -15.46 -14.20 6.15
C TRP A 230 -14.76 -12.99 6.79
N ARG A 231 -14.35 -13.15 8.07
CA ARG A 231 -13.54 -12.18 8.82
C ARG A 231 -12.42 -12.90 9.55
N PHE A 232 -11.21 -12.42 9.39
CA PHE A 232 -10.02 -12.83 10.13
C PHE A 232 -9.61 -11.71 11.08
N TYR A 233 -9.60 -11.97 12.40
CA TYR A 233 -9.09 -11.02 13.39
C TYR A 233 -7.57 -11.12 13.51
N THR A 234 -6.89 -9.98 13.60
CA THR A 234 -5.43 -9.88 13.72
C THR A 234 -4.93 -9.90 15.14
N VAL A 235 -5.81 -10.05 16.10
CA VAL A 235 -5.53 -10.26 17.52
C VAL A 235 -6.44 -11.37 18.06
N PRO A 236 -6.05 -12.09 19.13
CA PRO A 236 -6.89 -13.11 19.76
C PRO A 236 -8.22 -12.54 20.26
N MET A 237 -9.32 -13.23 19.98
CA MET A 237 -10.68 -12.88 20.38
C MET A 237 -11.23 -13.85 21.43
N SER A 238 -10.50 -14.92 21.76
CA SER A 238 -10.81 -15.87 22.81
C SER A 238 -9.56 -16.39 23.50
N GLU A 239 -9.71 -17.00 24.68
CA GLU A 239 -8.61 -17.63 25.44
C GLU A 239 -8.00 -18.86 24.73
N ASP A 240 -8.70 -19.42 23.75
CA ASP A 240 -8.25 -20.58 22.98
C ASP A 240 -7.58 -20.18 21.65
N ASP A 241 -7.59 -18.88 21.29
CA ASP A 241 -7.04 -18.42 20.02
C ASP A 241 -5.51 -18.44 20.02
N PRO A 242 -4.89 -18.78 18.87
CA PRO A 242 -3.44 -18.70 18.72
C PRO A 242 -2.92 -17.29 19.02
N GLY A 243 -1.79 -17.21 19.75
CA GLY A 243 -1.14 -15.94 20.08
C GLY A 243 -1.61 -15.31 21.39
N ILE A 244 -2.67 -15.84 22.04
CA ILE A 244 -3.15 -15.29 23.33
C ILE A 244 -2.08 -15.34 24.41
N GLU A 245 -1.19 -16.32 24.39
CA GLU A 245 -0.06 -16.47 25.31
C GLU A 245 0.95 -15.33 25.23
N THR A 246 0.88 -14.51 24.19
CA THR A 246 1.72 -13.31 23.99
C THR A 246 1.08 -12.02 24.51
N TRP A 247 -0.10 -12.12 25.12
CA TRP A 247 -0.84 -11.04 25.73
C TRP A 247 -1.04 -11.28 27.23
N PRO A 248 -1.13 -10.24 28.07
CA PRO A 248 -1.34 -10.43 29.50
C PRO A 248 -2.76 -10.89 29.87
N SER A 249 -3.73 -10.64 29.01
CA SER A 249 -5.13 -11.04 29.16
C SER A 249 -5.87 -10.94 27.83
N LEU A 250 -7.03 -11.59 27.73
CA LEU A 250 -7.94 -11.46 26.58
C LEU A 250 -8.43 -10.02 26.41
N ASP A 251 -8.73 -9.33 27.50
CA ASP A 251 -9.14 -7.91 27.47
C ASP A 251 -8.06 -7.04 26.79
N ALA A 252 -6.77 -7.23 27.14
CA ALA A 252 -5.70 -6.51 26.47
C ALA A 252 -5.56 -6.86 24.99
N ALA A 253 -5.81 -8.09 24.59
CA ALA A 253 -5.80 -8.51 23.18
C ALA A 253 -6.97 -7.92 22.40
N MET A 254 -8.18 -7.92 22.96
CA MET A 254 -9.38 -7.35 22.31
C MET A 254 -9.32 -5.83 22.13
N HIS A 255 -8.47 -5.15 22.89
CA HIS A 255 -8.11 -3.73 22.71
C HIS A 255 -6.76 -3.57 21.99
N GLY A 256 -6.29 -4.64 21.33
CA GLY A 256 -4.90 -4.81 20.91
C GLY A 256 -4.49 -4.10 19.63
N GLY A 257 -5.38 -3.48 18.88
CA GLY A 257 -5.01 -2.84 17.60
C GLY A 257 -4.75 -3.85 16.48
N GLY A 258 -3.68 -3.65 15.71
CA GLY A 258 -3.29 -4.57 14.62
C GLY A 258 -4.09 -4.38 13.33
N GLN A 259 -4.63 -3.20 13.06
CA GLN A 259 -5.47 -2.93 11.90
C GLN A 259 -4.76 -3.19 10.58
N VAL A 260 -5.54 -3.62 9.57
CA VAL A 260 -5.08 -3.81 8.19
C VAL A 260 -5.51 -2.59 7.37
N TRP A 261 -4.58 -1.67 7.11
CA TRP A 261 -4.90 -0.36 6.54
C TRP A 261 -4.13 -0.02 5.25
N VAL A 262 -3.27 -0.94 4.79
CA VAL A 262 -2.56 -0.88 3.51
C VAL A 262 -2.74 -2.21 2.78
N PRO A 263 -2.98 -2.20 1.47
CA PRO A 263 -3.15 -3.43 0.70
C PRO A 263 -1.92 -4.34 0.73
N GLY A 264 -2.18 -5.65 0.80
CA GLY A 264 -1.19 -6.71 0.65
C GLY A 264 -0.97 -7.13 -0.81
N SER A 265 -0.42 -8.32 -0.98
CA SER A 265 -0.15 -8.97 -2.27
C SER A 265 -0.75 -10.37 -2.31
N TYR A 266 -1.14 -10.83 -3.49
CA TYR A 266 -1.74 -12.15 -3.67
C TYR A 266 -0.83 -13.07 -4.47
N ASP A 267 -0.60 -14.28 -3.96
CA ASP A 267 0.11 -15.34 -4.64
C ASP A 267 -0.86 -16.39 -5.19
N PRO A 268 -1.08 -16.43 -6.52
CA PRO A 268 -2.01 -17.39 -7.13
C PRO A 268 -1.53 -18.84 -7.07
N GLU A 269 -0.24 -19.11 -6.80
CA GLU A 269 0.26 -20.47 -6.68
C GLU A 269 -0.11 -21.12 -5.36
N THR A 270 -0.23 -20.34 -4.28
CA THR A 270 -0.60 -20.82 -2.94
C THR A 270 -2.02 -20.49 -2.55
N ASN A 271 -2.70 -19.62 -3.31
CA ASN A 271 -3.97 -18.98 -2.96
C ASN A 271 -3.89 -18.11 -1.70
N TYR A 272 -2.71 -17.55 -1.39
CA TYR A 272 -2.52 -16.75 -0.20
C TYR A 272 -2.56 -15.26 -0.50
N TYR A 273 -3.34 -14.53 0.30
CA TYR A 273 -3.20 -13.09 0.42
C TYR A 273 -2.24 -12.78 1.56
N ILE A 274 -1.13 -12.10 1.25
CA ILE A 274 -0.05 -11.78 2.19
C ILE A 274 -0.09 -10.29 2.48
N PHE A 275 -0.29 -9.93 3.74
CA PHE A 275 -0.45 -8.55 4.18
C PHE A 275 0.27 -8.30 5.50
N GLY A 276 0.41 -7.03 5.85
CA GLY A 276 0.97 -6.63 7.13
C GLY A 276 -0.07 -6.01 8.05
N THR A 277 0.17 -6.10 9.35
CA THR A 277 -0.69 -5.54 10.38
C THR A 277 -0.08 -4.32 11.06
N GLY A 278 -0.93 -3.46 11.57
CA GLY A 278 -0.59 -2.26 12.32
C GLY A 278 -0.04 -2.54 13.71
N ASN A 279 0.30 -1.45 14.39
CA ASN A 279 0.84 -1.44 15.75
C ASN A 279 -0.16 -1.99 16.78
N PRO A 280 0.36 -2.51 17.92
CA PRO A 280 -0.49 -2.80 19.08
C PRO A 280 -0.95 -1.52 19.78
N THR A 281 -2.07 -1.61 20.49
CA THR A 281 -2.64 -0.52 21.30
C THR A 281 -2.53 -0.83 22.80
N PRO A 282 -2.09 0.11 23.65
CA PRO A 282 -1.61 1.48 23.39
C PRO A 282 -0.32 1.51 22.56
N GLY A 283 -0.23 2.43 21.56
CA GLY A 283 0.85 2.42 20.58
C GLY A 283 2.26 2.70 21.12
N TYR A 284 2.38 3.54 22.18
CA TYR A 284 3.69 4.05 22.64
C TYR A 284 4.12 3.57 24.02
N THR A 285 3.41 2.63 24.61
CA THR A 285 3.80 2.00 25.86
C THR A 285 3.40 0.54 25.87
N GLY A 286 4.27 -0.33 26.34
CA GLY A 286 4.00 -1.75 26.48
C GLY A 286 3.66 -2.17 27.90
N VAL A 287 3.55 -1.23 28.87
CA VAL A 287 3.39 -1.54 30.30
C VAL A 287 2.13 -2.35 30.57
N ALA A 288 1.00 -1.98 29.95
CA ALA A 288 -0.29 -2.65 30.12
C ALA A 288 -0.46 -3.89 29.24
N ARG A 289 0.40 -4.10 28.22
CA ARG A 289 0.30 -5.20 27.25
C ARG A 289 1.61 -5.98 27.10
N ARG A 290 2.16 -6.45 28.21
CA ARG A 290 3.40 -7.24 28.21
C ARG A 290 3.29 -8.46 27.31
N GLY A 291 4.40 -8.83 26.66
CA GLY A 291 4.51 -9.92 25.69
C GLY A 291 4.74 -9.40 24.28
N ASP A 292 4.86 -10.29 23.31
CA ASP A 292 5.16 -9.93 21.92
C ASP A 292 3.94 -9.39 21.16
N ASN A 293 2.71 -9.55 21.70
CA ASN A 293 1.43 -9.02 21.17
C ASN A 293 1.09 -9.50 19.75
N LEU A 294 1.08 -10.82 19.56
CA LEU A 294 0.68 -11.40 18.27
C LEU A 294 -0.81 -11.13 17.97
N PHE A 295 -1.20 -10.78 16.72
CA PHE A 295 -0.37 -10.70 15.54
C PHE A 295 -0.25 -9.24 15.05
N THR A 296 0.09 -8.32 15.95
CA THR A 296 0.39 -6.91 15.61
C THR A 296 1.79 -6.80 15.02
N CYS A 297 2.04 -5.79 14.18
CA CYS A 297 3.31 -5.57 13.49
C CYS A 297 3.86 -6.84 12.81
N THR A 298 2.99 -7.57 12.12
CA THR A 298 3.24 -8.93 11.62
C THR A 298 2.90 -9.03 10.12
N LEU A 299 3.70 -9.75 9.34
CA LEU A 299 3.29 -10.26 8.04
C LEU A 299 2.47 -11.52 8.25
N ILE A 300 1.30 -11.58 7.62
CA ILE A 300 0.36 -12.71 7.72
C ILE A 300 0.00 -13.16 6.32
N ALA A 301 -0.10 -14.47 6.11
CA ALA A 301 -0.72 -15.08 4.95
C ALA A 301 -2.02 -15.74 5.36
N VAL A 302 -3.09 -15.43 4.63
CA VAL A 302 -4.38 -16.11 4.77
C VAL A 302 -4.76 -16.76 3.44
N ASP A 303 -5.41 -17.92 3.51
CA ASP A 303 -6.08 -18.51 2.35
C ASP A 303 -7.27 -17.63 1.95
N VAL A 304 -7.37 -17.27 0.69
CA VAL A 304 -8.36 -16.30 0.20
C VAL A 304 -9.78 -16.83 0.29
N ASP A 305 -9.98 -18.14 0.07
CA ASP A 305 -11.31 -18.73 0.05
C ASP A 305 -11.90 -18.90 1.46
N THR A 306 -11.04 -19.11 2.46
CA THR A 306 -11.47 -19.46 3.83
C THR A 306 -11.21 -18.35 4.85
N GLY A 307 -10.24 -17.47 4.62
CA GLY A 307 -9.75 -16.50 5.59
C GLY A 307 -8.90 -17.13 6.71
N GLU A 308 -8.55 -18.41 6.60
CA GLU A 308 -7.70 -19.09 7.58
C GLU A 308 -6.22 -18.68 7.44
N MET A 309 -5.56 -18.45 8.57
CA MET A 309 -4.15 -18.10 8.60
C MET A 309 -3.28 -19.32 8.25
N ALA A 310 -2.49 -19.19 7.18
CA ALA A 310 -1.52 -20.22 6.77
C ALA A 310 -0.20 -20.11 7.53
N TRP A 311 0.31 -18.88 7.70
CA TRP A 311 1.54 -18.57 8.44
C TRP A 311 1.60 -17.10 8.85
N TYR A 312 2.54 -16.80 9.75
CA TYR A 312 2.88 -15.42 10.13
C TYR A 312 4.39 -15.24 10.34
N PHE A 313 4.85 -13.98 10.25
CA PHE A 313 6.20 -13.56 10.61
C PHE A 313 6.16 -12.18 11.26
N GLN A 314 6.45 -12.09 12.55
CA GLN A 314 6.39 -10.82 13.27
C GLN A 314 7.67 -10.01 13.06
N THR A 315 7.55 -8.79 12.52
CA THR A 315 8.66 -7.90 12.21
C THR A 315 9.06 -7.00 13.37
N SER A 316 8.11 -6.63 14.26
CA SER A 316 8.32 -5.78 15.43
C SER A 316 7.62 -6.38 16.66
N PRO A 317 8.23 -7.39 17.34
CA PRO A 317 7.70 -7.91 18.59
C PRO A 317 7.62 -6.81 19.65
N HIS A 318 6.51 -6.77 20.43
CA HIS A 318 6.31 -5.81 21.51
C HIS A 318 6.53 -4.36 21.06
N ASP A 319 5.99 -3.96 19.91
CA ASP A 319 6.20 -2.61 19.38
C ASP A 319 5.66 -1.56 20.36
N THR A 320 6.48 -0.53 20.65
CA THR A 320 6.14 0.61 21.51
C THR A 320 6.44 1.95 20.82
N HIS A 321 6.47 1.94 19.49
CA HIS A 321 6.91 3.08 18.68
C HIS A 321 5.96 3.42 17.53
N ASP A 322 4.88 2.65 17.34
CA ASP A 322 3.98 2.78 16.21
C ASP A 322 4.69 2.43 14.87
N TRP A 323 5.39 1.28 14.86
CA TRP A 323 6.09 0.82 13.66
C TRP A 323 5.37 -0.34 12.99
N ASP A 324 4.19 -0.05 12.47
CA ASP A 324 3.42 -0.98 11.67
C ASP A 324 4.25 -1.80 10.69
N SER A 325 3.82 -3.00 10.41
CA SER A 325 4.32 -3.82 9.30
C SER A 325 3.39 -3.79 8.10
N ALA A 326 2.55 -2.75 8.02
CA ALA A 326 1.50 -2.63 7.03
C ALA A 326 1.98 -2.26 5.61
N GLN A 327 3.30 -2.05 5.37
CA GLN A 327 3.82 -1.79 4.03
C GLN A 327 3.46 -2.94 3.09
N THR A 328 3.01 -2.61 1.86
CA THR A 328 2.70 -3.63 0.85
C THR A 328 3.90 -4.57 0.66
N PRO A 329 3.77 -5.87 1.00
CA PRO A 329 4.84 -6.83 0.79
C PRO A 329 4.99 -7.14 -0.70
N ILE A 330 6.20 -7.46 -1.14
CA ILE A 330 6.51 -7.73 -2.54
C ILE A 330 6.83 -9.20 -2.76
N LEU A 331 6.12 -9.85 -3.69
CA LEU A 331 6.38 -11.23 -4.08
C LEU A 331 7.55 -11.31 -5.07
N ILE A 332 8.52 -12.17 -4.78
CA ILE A 332 9.75 -12.33 -5.56
C ILE A 332 9.98 -13.82 -5.85
N ASP A 333 10.03 -14.19 -7.13
CA ASP A 333 10.59 -15.46 -7.56
C ASP A 333 12.08 -15.24 -7.78
N GLY A 334 12.88 -15.74 -6.86
CA GLY A 334 14.29 -15.41 -6.78
C GLY A 334 15.18 -16.63 -6.59
N VAL A 335 16.49 -16.38 -6.56
CA VAL A 335 17.51 -17.41 -6.30
C VAL A 335 18.37 -16.93 -5.13
N ILE A 336 18.43 -17.75 -4.06
CA ILE A 336 19.30 -17.53 -2.91
C ILE A 336 20.24 -18.72 -2.77
N ASP A 337 21.52 -18.47 -2.72
CA ASP A 337 22.58 -19.49 -2.65
C ASP A 337 22.45 -20.57 -3.74
N GLY A 338 22.05 -20.16 -4.95
CA GLY A 338 21.85 -21.04 -6.10
C GLY A 338 20.56 -21.84 -6.08
N VAL A 339 19.69 -21.67 -5.08
CA VAL A 339 18.40 -22.37 -4.93
C VAL A 339 17.25 -21.46 -5.32
N PRO A 340 16.39 -21.84 -6.28
CA PRO A 340 15.14 -21.12 -6.55
C PRO A 340 14.24 -21.09 -5.32
N ARG A 341 13.68 -19.92 -5.02
CA ARG A 341 12.84 -19.64 -3.85
C ARG A 341 11.61 -18.84 -4.23
N LYS A 342 10.51 -19.13 -3.56
CA LYS A 342 9.29 -18.34 -3.56
C LYS A 342 9.33 -17.42 -2.34
N LEU A 343 9.53 -16.13 -2.55
CA LEU A 343 9.86 -15.18 -1.48
C LEU A 343 8.80 -14.07 -1.37
N VAL A 344 8.69 -13.49 -0.19
CA VAL A 344 8.05 -12.21 0.04
C VAL A 344 8.99 -11.30 0.85
N SER A 345 9.14 -10.05 0.40
CA SER A 345 10.04 -9.08 1.04
C SER A 345 9.32 -7.81 1.45
N THR A 346 9.76 -7.19 2.54
CA THR A 346 9.28 -5.90 3.02
C THR A 346 10.39 -5.08 3.66
N ALA A 347 10.36 -3.76 3.45
CA ALA A 347 11.18 -2.80 4.18
C ALA A 347 10.31 -2.15 5.26
N ALA A 348 10.39 -2.63 6.49
CA ALA A 348 9.49 -2.25 7.56
C ALA A 348 9.81 -0.86 8.15
N ARG A 349 8.80 -0.22 8.76
CA ARG A 349 8.93 1.10 9.44
C ARG A 349 10.04 1.11 10.49
N ASN A 350 10.28 -0.02 11.15
CA ASN A 350 11.30 -0.20 12.19
C ASN A 350 12.76 -0.12 11.68
N GLY A 351 12.97 -0.02 10.37
CA GLY A 351 14.29 0.11 9.74
C GLY A 351 14.99 -1.21 9.45
N TYR A 352 14.27 -2.32 9.47
CA TYR A 352 14.77 -3.62 9.04
C TYR A 352 14.10 -4.06 7.74
N PHE A 353 14.89 -4.62 6.84
CA PHE A 353 14.45 -5.32 5.65
C PHE A 353 14.32 -6.80 5.94
N PHE A 354 13.21 -7.39 5.52
CA PHE A 354 12.91 -8.79 5.72
C PHE A 354 12.62 -9.49 4.40
N THR A 355 13.09 -10.71 4.28
CA THR A 355 12.67 -11.66 3.25
C THR A 355 12.31 -12.97 3.94
N VAL A 356 11.13 -13.48 3.66
CA VAL A 356 10.66 -14.78 4.14
C VAL A 356 10.20 -15.65 2.97
N ASP A 357 10.19 -16.95 3.16
CA ASP A 357 9.58 -17.90 2.23
C ASP A 357 8.07 -17.70 2.21
N ARG A 358 7.47 -17.36 1.05
CA ARG A 358 6.06 -16.98 0.98
C ARG A 358 5.08 -18.14 1.10
N VAL A 359 5.59 -19.38 0.99
CA VAL A 359 4.77 -20.60 1.15
C VAL A 359 4.63 -20.97 2.63
N THR A 360 5.69 -20.77 3.42
CA THR A 360 5.78 -21.26 4.80
C THR A 360 5.94 -20.19 5.86
N GLY A 361 6.23 -18.94 5.49
CA GLY A 361 6.59 -17.87 6.42
C GLY A 361 7.99 -18.00 7.02
N ALA A 362 8.76 -19.01 6.60
CA ALA A 362 10.10 -19.25 7.16
C ALA A 362 11.05 -18.08 6.85
N HIS A 363 11.78 -17.66 7.88
CA HIS A 363 12.79 -16.60 7.78
C HIS A 363 13.90 -16.94 6.77
N VAL A 364 14.29 -15.97 5.96
CA VAL A 364 15.39 -16.07 4.99
C VAL A 364 16.41 -14.95 5.21
N VAL A 365 15.97 -13.68 5.27
CA VAL A 365 16.86 -12.51 5.45
C VAL A 365 16.25 -11.57 6.47
N THR A 366 17.06 -11.08 7.40
CA THR A 366 16.80 -9.88 8.20
C THR A 366 18.05 -9.00 8.22
N LYS A 367 17.91 -7.77 7.73
CA LYS A 367 19.02 -6.82 7.64
C LYS A 367 18.55 -5.41 8.00
N ARG A 368 19.30 -4.71 8.81
CA ARG A 368 19.05 -3.29 9.09
C ARG A 368 19.38 -2.47 7.83
N TYR A 369 18.38 -1.79 7.24
CA TYR A 369 18.55 -0.85 6.14
C TYR A 369 18.47 0.61 6.60
N GLY A 370 17.68 0.90 7.63
CA GLY A 370 17.61 2.22 8.24
C GLY A 370 18.94 2.62 8.86
N ALA A 371 19.58 3.67 8.32
CA ALA A 371 20.96 4.04 8.65
C ALA A 371 21.15 4.36 10.15
N THR A 372 20.11 4.86 10.83
CA THR A 372 20.15 5.29 12.22
C THR A 372 19.44 4.37 13.21
N SER A 373 18.75 3.33 12.74
CA SER A 373 17.95 2.42 13.60
C SER A 373 18.77 1.83 14.74
N ASN A 374 18.29 2.00 15.99
CA ASN A 374 19.02 1.65 17.22
C ASN A 374 18.19 0.95 18.30
N TRP A 375 16.97 0.52 17.96
CA TRP A 375 15.99 0.02 18.93
C TRP A 375 16.12 -1.47 19.29
N ALA A 376 16.67 -2.27 18.36
CA ALA A 376 16.84 -3.71 18.59
C ALA A 376 18.21 -4.05 19.16
N SER A 377 18.25 -5.00 20.07
CA SER A 377 19.48 -5.50 20.71
C SER A 377 20.19 -6.57 19.87
N HIS A 378 19.44 -7.45 19.24
CA HIS A 378 19.92 -8.55 18.36
C HIS A 378 18.78 -9.07 17.49
N ILE A 379 19.10 -9.96 16.57
CA ILE A 379 18.10 -10.71 15.80
C ILE A 379 17.87 -12.06 16.47
N ARG A 380 16.60 -12.40 16.78
CA ARG A 380 16.19 -13.68 17.35
C ARG A 380 16.43 -14.83 16.33
N GLU A 381 16.42 -16.07 16.79
CA GLU A 381 16.49 -17.26 15.91
C GLU A 381 15.32 -17.30 14.91
N SER A 382 14.16 -16.75 15.26
CA SER A 382 13.02 -16.59 14.37
C SER A 382 13.26 -15.62 13.20
N GLY A 383 14.34 -14.82 13.25
CA GLY A 383 14.61 -13.73 12.32
C GLY A 383 14.04 -12.38 12.75
N SER A 384 13.18 -12.33 13.76
CA SER A 384 12.61 -11.08 14.28
C SER A 384 13.65 -10.29 15.09
N PRO A 385 13.71 -8.96 14.98
CA PRO A 385 14.53 -8.14 15.87
C PRO A 385 14.02 -8.20 17.31
N ASN A 386 14.93 -8.28 18.29
CA ASN A 386 14.56 -8.26 19.71
C ASN A 386 14.58 -6.81 20.24
N PRO A 387 13.47 -6.25 20.72
CA PRO A 387 13.44 -4.89 21.24
C PRO A 387 14.38 -4.73 22.45
N HIS A 388 15.01 -3.56 22.56
CA HIS A 388 15.87 -3.22 23.68
C HIS A 388 15.09 -2.39 24.69
N PRO A 389 14.93 -2.82 25.98
CA PRO A 389 14.09 -2.12 26.95
C PRO A 389 14.45 -0.65 27.20
N SER A 390 15.71 -0.25 27.00
CA SER A 390 16.13 1.16 27.11
C SER A 390 15.69 2.05 25.96
N LYS A 391 14.98 1.49 24.98
CA LYS A 391 14.48 2.19 23.79
C LYS A 391 12.97 2.38 23.80
N GLU A 392 12.27 1.87 24.79
CA GLU A 392 10.88 2.20 25.06
C GLU A 392 10.74 3.63 25.59
N ALA A 393 9.52 4.16 25.62
CA ALA A 393 9.26 5.44 26.29
C ALA A 393 9.53 5.30 27.80
N LEU A 394 10.45 6.09 28.35
CA LEU A 394 10.88 6.06 29.75
C LEU A 394 10.65 7.42 30.41
N ILE A 395 10.40 7.44 31.74
CA ILE A 395 10.25 8.68 32.49
C ILE A 395 11.46 9.63 32.30
N PRO A 396 12.74 9.15 32.36
CA PRO A 396 13.90 10.01 32.12
C PRO A 396 14.17 10.31 30.64
N GLY A 397 13.39 9.73 29.72
CA GLY A 397 13.58 9.84 28.27
C GLY A 397 14.45 8.73 27.68
N ALA A 398 14.11 8.30 26.47
CA ALA A 398 14.87 7.34 25.66
C ALA A 398 15.20 7.92 24.29
N LEU A 399 16.47 7.85 23.88
CA LEU A 399 16.89 8.24 22.54
C LEU A 399 16.69 7.08 21.58
N VAL A 400 15.75 7.23 20.65
CA VAL A 400 15.28 6.17 19.75
C VAL A 400 15.37 6.59 18.30
N SER A 401 15.73 5.67 17.44
CA SER A 401 15.67 5.75 15.98
C SER A 401 15.17 4.41 15.42
N PRO A 402 14.32 4.45 14.37
CA PRO A 402 13.82 5.64 13.66
C PRO A 402 12.84 6.48 14.49
N VAL A 403 12.45 7.61 13.91
CA VAL A 403 11.33 8.41 14.44
C VAL A 403 10.02 7.64 14.30
N GLU A 404 8.94 8.11 14.92
CA GLU A 404 7.61 7.48 14.91
C GLU A 404 7.10 7.13 13.51
N GLY A 405 7.23 8.02 12.54
CA GLY A 405 6.86 7.75 11.13
C GLY A 405 7.64 6.61 10.47
N GLY A 406 8.66 6.07 11.15
CA GLY A 406 9.50 4.97 10.66
C GLY A 406 10.51 5.39 9.60
N VAL A 407 11.34 4.43 9.17
CA VAL A 407 12.24 4.60 8.02
C VAL A 407 11.46 4.58 6.71
N ALA A 408 10.59 3.59 6.51
CA ALA A 408 9.54 3.58 5.49
C ALA A 408 8.16 3.75 6.15
N ASN A 409 7.12 4.01 5.35
CA ASN A 409 5.74 4.08 5.84
C ASN A 409 4.80 3.49 4.77
N TRP A 410 3.56 3.95 4.67
CA TRP A 410 2.53 3.45 3.75
C TRP A 410 2.87 3.61 2.26
N GLN A 411 3.81 4.47 1.91
CA GLN A 411 4.19 4.69 0.52
C GLN A 411 4.69 3.38 -0.10
N PRO A 412 4.06 2.90 -1.20
CA PRO A 412 4.40 1.61 -1.74
C PRO A 412 5.83 1.57 -2.27
N PRO A 413 6.60 0.53 -1.94
CA PRO A 413 7.90 0.24 -2.54
C PRO A 413 7.74 -0.28 -3.96
N ALA A 414 8.87 -0.57 -4.62
CA ALA A 414 8.89 -1.25 -5.91
C ALA A 414 10.03 -2.29 -5.98
N PHE A 415 9.91 -3.26 -6.89
CA PHE A 415 10.96 -4.25 -7.14
C PHE A 415 11.15 -4.44 -8.64
N ASN A 416 12.40 -4.36 -9.09
CA ASN A 416 12.75 -4.62 -10.48
C ASN A 416 13.39 -6.01 -10.61
N PRO A 417 12.74 -6.96 -11.30
CA PRO A 417 13.27 -8.31 -11.45
C PRO A 417 14.55 -8.41 -12.30
N GLU A 418 14.82 -7.42 -13.17
CA GLU A 418 16.03 -7.40 -14.01
C GLU A 418 17.26 -7.01 -13.21
N THR A 419 17.14 -6.07 -12.27
CA THR A 419 18.24 -5.67 -11.38
C THR A 419 18.32 -6.53 -10.11
N GLY A 420 17.20 -7.16 -9.71
CA GLY A 420 17.07 -7.85 -8.42
C GLY A 420 17.08 -6.90 -7.24
N LEU A 421 16.66 -5.64 -7.43
CA LEU A 421 16.67 -4.60 -6.40
C LEU A 421 15.26 -4.20 -5.96
N PHE A 422 15.13 -4.06 -4.64
CA PHE A 422 13.95 -3.52 -3.95
C PHE A 422 14.19 -2.04 -3.66
N TYR A 423 13.26 -1.17 -4.08
CA TYR A 423 13.39 0.29 -3.92
C TYR A 423 12.41 0.81 -2.89
N THR A 424 12.92 1.60 -1.94
CA THR A 424 12.11 2.23 -0.90
C THR A 424 12.64 3.61 -0.53
N GLN A 425 11.72 4.48 -0.11
CA GLN A 425 12.08 5.75 0.53
C GLN A 425 12.58 5.49 1.95
N GLU A 426 13.56 6.26 2.39
CA GLU A 426 14.06 6.25 3.76
C GLU A 426 13.88 7.61 4.44
N ASN A 427 13.40 7.57 5.69
CA ASN A 427 13.40 8.69 6.61
C ASN A 427 14.18 8.29 7.87
N ASN A 428 15.36 8.86 8.05
CA ASN A 428 16.23 8.56 9.20
C ASN A 428 16.26 9.74 10.17
N GLY A 429 15.94 9.49 11.43
CA GLY A 429 15.90 10.52 12.45
C GLY A 429 15.83 9.94 13.85
N PHE A 430 15.93 10.82 14.85
CA PHE A 430 15.92 10.45 16.27
C PHE A 430 14.84 11.21 17.02
N ASN A 431 14.14 10.49 17.89
CA ASN A 431 13.25 11.04 18.90
C ASN A 431 13.80 10.78 20.31
N LEU A 432 13.56 11.73 21.18
CA LEU A 432 13.62 11.52 22.64
C LEU A 432 12.20 11.24 23.10
N LEU A 433 11.94 10.03 23.61
CA LEU A 433 10.62 9.55 24.02
C LEU A 433 10.50 9.55 25.54
N TYR A 434 9.46 10.18 26.09
CA TYR A 434 9.15 10.23 27.50
C TYR A 434 7.86 9.50 27.80
N LEU A 435 7.84 8.60 28.78
CA LEU A 435 6.61 7.98 29.26
C LEU A 435 5.80 9.00 30.06
N THR A 436 4.55 9.23 29.67
CA THR A 436 3.60 10.13 30.34
C THR A 436 2.45 9.40 30.99
N ASP A 437 1.94 8.34 30.35
CA ASP A 437 0.87 7.48 30.85
C ASP A 437 1.19 6.02 30.52
N PRO A 438 1.20 5.10 31.50
CA PRO A 438 1.50 3.69 31.27
C PRO A 438 0.36 2.90 30.61
N ASP A 439 -0.89 3.39 30.63
CA ASP A 439 -2.06 2.71 30.08
C ASP A 439 -3.10 3.70 29.52
N PRO A 440 -2.74 4.49 28.50
CA PRO A 440 -3.70 5.36 27.86
C PRO A 440 -4.69 4.52 27.04
N ARG A 441 -5.98 4.88 27.14
CA ARG A 441 -7.08 4.27 26.39
C ARG A 441 -7.81 5.35 25.59
N GLY A 442 -8.38 4.95 24.47
CA GLY A 442 -9.17 5.86 23.63
C GLY A 442 -9.11 5.53 22.15
N SER A 443 -9.92 6.23 21.37
CA SER A 443 -10.22 5.90 19.98
C SER A 443 -9.00 5.77 19.05
N MET A 444 -7.97 6.58 19.25
CA MET A 444 -6.77 6.51 18.40
C MET A 444 -5.62 5.72 19.04
N GLY A 445 -5.75 5.22 20.25
CA GLY A 445 -4.76 4.33 20.87
C GLY A 445 -3.30 4.84 20.96
N LEU A 446 -3.04 6.08 20.60
CA LEU A 446 -1.71 6.67 20.42
C LEU A 446 -1.19 7.47 21.62
N GLY A 447 -1.77 7.29 22.80
CA GLY A 447 -1.34 7.97 24.02
C GLY A 447 -0.10 7.35 24.67
N GLY A 448 0.28 7.91 25.82
CA GLY A 448 1.29 7.35 26.74
C GLY A 448 2.67 7.92 26.60
N LYS A 449 2.94 8.82 25.67
CA LYS A 449 4.24 9.48 25.53
C LYS A 449 4.16 10.97 25.25
N ASP A 450 5.28 11.64 25.56
CA ASP A 450 5.68 12.89 24.92
C ASP A 450 6.97 12.66 24.13
N ARG A 451 7.24 13.48 23.12
CA ARG A 451 8.40 13.34 22.25
C ARG A 451 9.02 14.67 21.84
N VAL A 452 10.34 14.61 21.65
CA VAL A 452 11.11 15.69 21.03
C VAL A 452 11.93 15.09 19.88
N THR A 453 11.79 15.64 18.68
CA THR A 453 12.68 15.27 17.57
C THR A 453 14.03 15.96 17.79
N VAL A 454 15.09 15.18 17.92
CA VAL A 454 16.41 15.69 18.35
C VAL A 454 17.49 15.60 17.27
N GLY A 455 17.17 15.07 16.10
CA GLY A 455 18.12 15.00 14.99
C GLY A 455 17.56 14.32 13.76
N SER A 456 18.19 14.58 12.63
CA SER A 456 17.91 13.90 11.36
C SER A 456 19.17 13.14 10.90
N GLY A 457 18.98 11.90 10.46
CA GLY A 457 19.99 11.10 9.77
C GLY A 457 19.97 11.26 8.25
N GLY A 458 19.11 12.19 7.76
CA GLY A 458 18.85 12.40 6.35
C GLY A 458 17.81 11.44 5.78
N ASN A 459 17.25 11.82 4.65
CA ASN A 459 16.30 11.03 3.89
C ASN A 459 16.92 10.60 2.57
N ALA A 460 16.48 9.46 2.03
CA ALA A 460 17.05 8.88 0.83
C ALA A 460 16.02 8.05 0.06
N LEU A 461 16.34 7.78 -1.20
CA LEU A 461 15.84 6.63 -1.95
C LEU A 461 16.92 5.55 -1.90
N SER A 462 16.58 4.34 -1.52
CA SER A 462 17.51 3.21 -1.41
C SER A 462 17.08 2.04 -2.27
N ALA A 463 18.09 1.37 -2.85
CA ALA A 463 17.95 0.11 -3.55
C ALA A 463 18.63 -1.01 -2.77
N ILE A 464 17.85 -2.02 -2.40
CA ILE A 464 18.23 -3.11 -1.50
C ILE A 464 18.23 -4.42 -2.29
N ASP A 465 19.32 -5.18 -2.20
CA ASP A 465 19.36 -6.54 -2.76
C ASP A 465 18.48 -7.47 -1.90
N TYR A 466 17.46 -8.06 -2.49
CA TYR A 466 16.52 -8.95 -1.78
C TYR A 466 17.17 -10.21 -1.19
N ARG A 467 18.34 -10.61 -1.73
CA ARG A 467 19.06 -11.83 -1.34
C ARG A 467 19.84 -11.66 -0.05
N THR A 468 20.32 -10.45 0.22
CA THR A 468 21.22 -10.16 1.35
C THR A 468 20.67 -9.09 2.29
N GLY A 469 19.74 -8.26 1.81
CA GLY A 469 19.25 -7.07 2.52
C GLY A 469 20.27 -5.91 2.49
N ASP A 470 21.36 -6.02 1.73
CA ASP A 470 22.34 -4.95 1.63
C ASP A 470 21.86 -3.83 0.72
N THR A 471 22.09 -2.60 1.13
CA THR A 471 21.84 -1.42 0.28
C THR A 471 22.94 -1.35 -0.78
N ILE A 472 22.55 -1.51 -2.06
CA ILE A 472 23.47 -1.49 -3.22
C ILE A 472 23.79 -0.06 -3.63
N TRP A 473 22.75 0.79 -3.71
CA TRP A 473 22.92 2.22 -3.90
C TRP A 473 21.91 3.02 -3.08
N ARG A 474 22.24 4.27 -2.81
CA ARG A 474 21.45 5.17 -1.98
C ARG A 474 21.59 6.60 -2.46
N HIS A 475 20.50 7.21 -2.87
CA HIS A 475 20.43 8.62 -3.24
C HIS A 475 19.91 9.44 -2.07
N ALA A 476 20.80 10.24 -1.45
CA ALA A 476 20.43 11.12 -0.35
C ALA A 476 19.71 12.38 -0.85
N TRP A 477 18.60 12.74 -0.24
CA TRP A 477 17.85 13.96 -0.59
C TRP A 477 18.52 15.21 0.03
N PRO A 478 18.94 16.18 -0.77
CA PRO A 478 19.72 17.34 -0.27
C PRO A 478 18.98 18.21 0.74
N SER A 479 17.64 18.29 0.65
CA SER A 479 16.80 19.14 1.49
C SER A 479 16.35 18.49 2.80
N GLY A 480 16.74 17.25 3.08
CA GLY A 480 16.33 16.51 4.28
C GLY A 480 14.85 16.15 4.32
N GLY A 481 14.05 16.51 3.31
CA GLY A 481 12.65 16.15 3.18
C GLY A 481 12.50 14.78 2.53
N GLY A 482 11.97 13.78 3.26
CA GLY A 482 11.49 12.52 2.67
C GLY A 482 10.29 12.81 1.77
N GLY A 483 10.24 12.15 0.60
CA GLY A 483 9.09 12.24 -0.28
C GLY A 483 7.87 11.56 0.33
N GLY A 484 6.69 12.17 0.21
CA GLY A 484 5.40 11.48 0.44
C GLY A 484 5.06 10.52 -0.70
N ALA A 485 6.00 10.26 -1.60
CA ALA A 485 5.81 9.48 -2.81
C ALA A 485 6.16 8.00 -2.62
N GLY A 486 5.37 7.11 -3.24
CA GLY A 486 5.81 5.75 -3.48
C GLY A 486 6.75 5.64 -4.69
N VAL A 487 7.05 4.43 -5.10
CA VAL A 487 8.03 4.12 -6.14
C VAL A 487 7.35 3.35 -7.29
N LEU A 488 7.79 3.62 -8.51
CA LEU A 488 7.49 2.86 -9.72
C LEU A 488 8.80 2.45 -10.37
N THR A 489 8.91 1.22 -10.87
CA THR A 489 10.03 0.80 -11.72
C THR A 489 9.53 0.21 -13.05
N THR A 490 10.38 0.21 -14.08
CA THR A 490 10.00 -0.24 -15.42
C THR A 490 11.08 -1.09 -16.06
N ALA A 491 10.69 -1.92 -17.05
CA ALA A 491 11.61 -2.64 -17.94
C ALA A 491 12.47 -1.69 -18.81
N GLY A 492 12.13 -0.41 -18.88
CA GLY A 492 13.01 0.63 -19.46
C GLY A 492 14.21 0.99 -18.58
N GLY A 493 14.43 0.27 -17.47
CA GLY A 493 15.56 0.47 -16.56
C GLY A 493 15.42 1.70 -15.65
N LEU A 494 14.19 2.17 -15.42
CA LEU A 494 13.93 3.40 -14.66
C LEU A 494 13.28 3.14 -13.30
N VAL A 495 13.60 4.04 -12.35
CA VAL A 495 12.88 4.19 -11.08
C VAL A 495 12.33 5.60 -11.02
N PHE A 496 10.99 5.73 -10.88
CA PHE A 496 10.30 7.00 -10.71
C PHE A 496 9.82 7.17 -9.27
N THR A 497 10.00 8.38 -8.73
CA THR A 497 9.50 8.75 -7.40
C THR A 497 9.45 10.28 -7.24
N GLY A 498 9.12 10.77 -6.05
CA GLY A 498 9.19 12.19 -5.69
C GLY A 498 10.19 12.46 -4.59
N ASP A 499 10.85 13.60 -4.63
CA ASP A 499 11.66 14.11 -3.52
C ASP A 499 10.84 15.01 -2.58
N GLY A 500 11.41 15.32 -1.40
CA GLY A 500 10.78 16.22 -0.44
C GLY A 500 10.79 17.70 -0.82
N SER A 501 11.45 18.07 -1.94
CA SER A 501 11.52 19.43 -2.46
C SER A 501 10.46 19.74 -3.53
N GLY A 502 9.64 18.73 -3.87
CA GLY A 502 8.57 18.86 -4.86
C GLY A 502 9.02 18.56 -6.28
N ASN A 503 10.09 17.82 -6.47
CA ASN A 503 10.48 17.31 -7.77
C ASN A 503 9.95 15.89 -7.99
N PHE A 504 9.42 15.65 -9.17
CA PHE A 504 9.21 14.32 -9.73
C PHE A 504 10.49 13.93 -10.46
N VAL A 505 11.02 12.74 -10.17
CA VAL A 505 12.39 12.34 -10.56
C VAL A 505 12.39 10.96 -11.19
N ALA A 506 13.35 10.72 -12.10
CA ALA A 506 13.67 9.42 -12.66
C ALA A 506 15.15 9.09 -12.47
N PHE A 507 15.43 7.89 -11.99
CA PHE A 507 16.76 7.34 -11.78
C PHE A 507 17.00 6.13 -12.68
N ASP A 508 18.28 5.87 -12.97
CA ASP A 508 18.72 4.56 -13.44
C ASP A 508 18.51 3.52 -12.33
N ALA A 509 17.77 2.46 -12.64
CA ALA A 509 17.40 1.43 -11.67
C ALA A 509 18.61 0.65 -11.14
N ALA A 510 19.66 0.48 -11.93
CA ALA A 510 20.82 -0.34 -11.57
C ALA A 510 21.80 0.38 -10.63
N ASN A 511 21.99 1.70 -10.80
CA ASN A 511 23.07 2.43 -10.13
C ASN A 511 22.62 3.69 -9.36
N GLY A 512 21.36 4.13 -9.52
CA GLY A 512 20.82 5.29 -8.82
C GLY A 512 21.24 6.65 -9.38
N ASP A 513 21.76 6.70 -10.61
CA ASP A 513 22.08 7.96 -11.28
C ASP A 513 20.79 8.72 -11.60
N LEU A 514 20.73 10.00 -11.24
CA LEU A 514 19.58 10.88 -11.57
C LEU A 514 19.62 11.22 -13.07
N LEU A 515 18.60 10.76 -13.81
CA LEU A 515 18.50 10.92 -15.25
C LEU A 515 17.58 12.07 -15.67
N TRP A 516 16.53 12.34 -14.91
CA TRP A 516 15.55 13.37 -15.23
C TRP A 516 14.83 13.87 -13.99
N HIS A 517 14.39 15.12 -13.99
CA HIS A 517 13.51 15.69 -12.97
C HIS A 517 12.68 16.85 -13.50
N THR A 518 11.54 17.08 -12.86
CA THR A 518 10.71 18.27 -13.04
C THR A 518 10.05 18.67 -11.74
N ARG A 519 9.87 19.99 -11.51
CA ARG A 519 9.24 20.48 -10.28
C ARG A 519 7.75 20.66 -10.49
N ILE A 520 6.93 19.87 -9.78
CA ILE A 520 5.47 19.89 -9.88
C ILE A 520 4.75 20.04 -8.52
N GLY A 521 5.49 20.12 -7.44
CA GLY A 521 4.96 20.17 -6.07
C GLY A 521 5.18 18.85 -5.31
N ASN A 522 4.72 18.80 -4.05
CA ASN A 522 4.90 17.63 -3.21
C ASN A 522 4.12 16.44 -3.76
N ILE A 523 4.84 15.46 -4.27
CA ILE A 523 4.26 14.20 -4.76
C ILE A 523 3.52 13.52 -3.61
N SER A 524 2.30 13.08 -3.86
CA SER A 524 1.40 12.58 -2.81
C SER A 524 0.94 11.14 -2.98
N ASN A 525 1.18 10.52 -4.16
CA ASN A 525 0.92 9.12 -4.43
C ASN A 525 2.16 8.40 -4.99
N ALA A 526 2.02 7.15 -5.36
CA ALA A 526 3.04 6.45 -6.13
C ALA A 526 2.81 6.67 -7.63
N PRO A 527 3.87 6.95 -8.44
CA PRO A 527 3.76 7.06 -9.87
C PRO A 527 3.25 5.77 -10.52
N GLN A 528 2.63 5.90 -11.69
CA GLN A 528 2.09 4.80 -12.49
C GLN A 528 2.39 5.03 -13.96
N THR A 529 2.35 3.96 -14.76
CA THR A 529 2.57 4.07 -16.19
C THR A 529 1.61 3.15 -16.95
N TYR A 530 1.16 3.62 -18.11
CA TYR A 530 0.23 2.89 -18.98
C TYR A 530 0.47 3.25 -20.43
N LEU A 531 -0.06 2.45 -21.34
CA LEU A 531 0.00 2.68 -22.78
C LEU A 531 -1.41 3.04 -23.30
N ILE A 532 -1.53 4.18 -23.96
CA ILE A 532 -2.75 4.58 -24.67
C ILE A 532 -2.40 5.16 -26.03
N ASP A 533 -3.16 4.78 -27.07
CA ASP A 533 -2.96 5.20 -28.47
C ASP A 533 -1.49 4.99 -28.94
N GLY A 534 -0.84 3.90 -28.46
CA GLY A 534 0.53 3.56 -28.79
C GLY A 534 1.60 4.40 -28.08
N ARG A 535 1.24 5.25 -27.10
CA ARG A 535 2.16 6.09 -26.33
C ARG A 535 2.17 5.71 -24.85
N GLN A 536 3.36 5.55 -24.31
CA GLN A 536 3.55 5.36 -22.88
C GLN A 536 3.40 6.68 -22.13
N HIS A 537 2.51 6.67 -21.14
CA HIS A 537 2.29 7.78 -20.20
C HIS A 537 2.88 7.42 -18.85
N VAL A 538 3.41 8.43 -18.16
CA VAL A 538 3.78 8.35 -16.73
C VAL A 538 2.90 9.33 -15.97
N LEU A 539 2.09 8.82 -15.04
CA LEU A 539 1.10 9.58 -14.28
C LEU A 539 1.50 9.69 -12.82
N VAL A 540 1.31 10.86 -12.23
CA VAL A 540 1.60 11.12 -10.82
C VAL A 540 0.69 12.21 -10.27
N ALA A 541 0.42 12.18 -8.96
CA ALA A 541 -0.29 13.23 -8.25
C ALA A 541 0.64 14.07 -7.36
N ALA A 542 0.44 15.38 -7.35
CA ALA A 542 1.04 16.30 -6.40
C ALA A 542 -0.07 17.11 -5.71
N GLY A 543 -0.36 16.78 -4.47
CA GLY A 543 -1.50 17.34 -3.75
C GLY A 543 -2.82 16.91 -4.39
N GLN A 544 -3.60 17.87 -4.87
CA GLN A 544 -4.86 17.65 -5.58
C GLN A 544 -4.72 17.64 -7.11
N GLN A 545 -3.52 17.77 -7.63
CA GLN A 545 -3.28 17.92 -9.05
C GLN A 545 -2.64 16.65 -9.65
N LEU A 546 -3.18 16.19 -10.77
CA LEU A 546 -2.63 15.13 -11.60
C LEU A 546 -1.72 15.71 -12.68
N PHE A 547 -0.66 14.98 -12.99
CA PHE A 547 0.29 15.29 -14.04
C PHE A 547 0.57 14.03 -14.87
N ALA A 548 0.33 14.07 -16.17
CA ALA A 548 0.66 13.01 -17.10
C ALA A 548 1.79 13.46 -18.02
N PHE A 549 2.81 12.65 -18.12
CA PHE A 549 4.00 12.89 -18.95
C PHE A 549 4.06 11.88 -20.09
N VAL A 550 4.52 12.33 -21.24
CA VAL A 550 4.77 11.49 -22.42
C VAL A 550 6.08 11.89 -23.08
N GLN A 551 6.58 11.01 -23.92
CA GLN A 551 7.64 11.33 -24.87
C GLN A 551 7.02 11.78 -26.21
N TYR A 552 7.51 12.87 -26.77
CA TYR A 552 7.11 13.37 -28.09
C TYR A 552 8.09 12.98 -29.18
#